data_d3e364d2d4b26cbf89a6614cfd9e15dd
#
_entry.id   d3e364d2d4b26cbf89a6614cfd9e15dd
#
_cell.length_a   1.000
_cell.length_b   1.000
_cell.length_c   1.000
_cell.angle_alpha   90.00
_cell.angle_beta   90.00
_cell.angle_gamma   90.00
#
_symmetry.space_group_name_H-M   'P 1'
#
loop_
_entity.id
_entity.type
_entity.pdbx_description
1 polymer ?
#
loop_
_entity_poly.entity_id
_entity_poly.type
_entity_poly.pdbx_seq_one_letter_code
_entity_poly.pdbx_strand_id
1 'polypeptide(L)'
;LRKEIKTAVIGAIIIIAAIGGISAFFTSLDKTAQSASNQILLEKQGPTNNTTGKLISYPDENNFPVAPDLVGIADYINTTPQELKSEMKDKVVLYDFWTYSCINCIRTLPYLKAWNDKYADKGLLIIGVHSPEFEFEKDPNNVKMAAQKYGLTYPIVLDSDHMTWDAFSNRYWPAEYITDDLGHIRHTHFGEGEYDTTEKVIQQLLDQRATRLGLNMTADQTLVNLQEHQFSAIQTPELYFGYDFMQDRNFLGNSEGLQPEKIVSYTIPSGLQNDHFYLDGQWQNLNDSMKLVSDNGKIVLPYSAKDVHIVASGTGDNIQVLLDGNVVTSDDAGQDLKNGTASISDHRLYNIISSKQQGSHTVTIIAHPGFQIYTFTFG
;
A
#
# COMPACT_ATOMS: atom_id res chain seq x y z
N LEU A 1 -45.29 10.06 23.82
CA LEU A 1 -44.91 8.70 23.30
C LEU A 1 -45.18 8.53 21.79
N ARG A 2 -46.39 8.91 21.27
CA ARG A 2 -46.71 8.75 19.82
C ARG A 2 -45.94 9.68 18.89
N LYS A 3 -45.49 10.85 19.34
CA LYS A 3 -44.75 11.82 18.54
C LYS A 3 -43.27 11.42 18.41
N GLU A 4 -42.67 10.94 19.47
CA GLU A 4 -41.26 10.48 19.52
C GLU A 4 -41.05 9.20 18.69
N ILE A 5 -42.02 8.27 18.72
CA ILE A 5 -41.99 7.05 17.90
C ILE A 5 -42.03 7.41 16.40
N LYS A 6 -42.84 8.38 15.98
CA LYS A 6 -42.88 8.81 14.58
C LYS A 6 -41.57 9.45 14.13
N THR A 7 -40.91 10.24 14.97
CA THR A 7 -39.60 10.88 14.65
C THR A 7 -38.50 9.82 14.56
N ALA A 8 -38.47 8.83 15.44
CA ALA A 8 -37.53 7.73 15.39
C ALA A 8 -37.71 6.83 14.13
N VAL A 9 -38.96 6.56 13.75
CA VAL A 9 -39.25 5.77 12.54
C VAL A 9 -38.88 6.52 11.27
N ILE A 10 -39.13 7.84 11.19
CA ILE A 10 -38.72 8.66 10.05
C ILE A 10 -37.20 8.76 9.97
N GLY A 11 -36.49 8.94 11.09
CA GLY A 11 -35.04 8.91 11.15
C GLY A 11 -34.42 7.60 10.65
N ALA A 12 -35.00 6.46 11.10
CA ALA A 12 -34.55 5.14 10.64
C ALA A 12 -34.77 4.91 9.14
N ILE A 13 -35.90 5.37 8.59
CA ILE A 13 -36.17 5.27 7.16
C ILE A 13 -35.22 6.11 6.33
N ILE A 14 -34.86 7.31 6.80
CA ILE A 14 -33.88 8.19 6.09
C ILE A 14 -32.50 7.54 6.11
N ILE A 15 -32.06 6.97 7.23
CA ILE A 15 -30.77 6.27 7.33
C ILE A 15 -30.73 5.05 6.40
N ILE A 16 -31.79 4.24 6.37
CA ILE A 16 -31.88 3.06 5.49
C ILE A 16 -31.88 3.49 4.01
N ALA A 17 -32.56 4.58 3.65
CA ALA A 17 -32.56 5.11 2.29
C ALA A 17 -31.17 5.67 1.90
N ALA A 18 -30.45 6.32 2.82
CA ALA A 18 -29.09 6.81 2.59
C ALA A 18 -28.10 5.64 2.39
N ILE A 19 -28.15 4.62 3.25
CA ILE A 19 -27.30 3.42 3.13
C ILE A 19 -27.63 2.65 1.84
N GLY A 20 -28.92 2.50 1.49
CA GLY A 20 -29.33 1.87 0.25
C GLY A 20 -28.89 2.66 -1.00
N GLY A 21 -28.94 3.99 -0.95
CA GLY A 21 -28.47 4.87 -2.02
C GLY A 21 -26.96 4.79 -2.23
N ILE A 22 -26.19 4.78 -1.16
CA ILE A 22 -24.72 4.63 -1.18
C ILE A 22 -24.34 3.25 -1.73
N SER A 23 -24.99 2.18 -1.23
CA SER A 23 -24.74 0.82 -1.74
C SER A 23 -25.09 0.67 -3.22
N ALA A 24 -26.19 1.27 -3.70
CA ALA A 24 -26.57 1.26 -5.11
C ALA A 24 -25.59 2.08 -5.97
N PHE A 25 -25.05 3.18 -5.43
CA PHE A 25 -24.04 3.98 -6.10
C PHE A 25 -22.71 3.21 -6.26
N PHE A 26 -22.23 2.55 -5.21
CA PHE A 26 -21.02 1.72 -5.30
C PHE A 26 -21.23 0.50 -6.20
N THR A 27 -22.38 -0.16 -6.15
CA THR A 27 -22.71 -1.26 -7.06
C THR A 27 -22.82 -0.81 -8.53
N SER A 28 -23.25 0.44 -8.76
CA SER A 28 -23.27 1.05 -10.09
C SER A 28 -21.86 1.35 -10.59
N LEU A 29 -20.97 1.87 -9.74
CA LEU A 29 -19.54 2.10 -10.06
C LEU A 29 -18.83 0.78 -10.36
N ASP A 30 -19.05 -0.26 -9.57
CA ASP A 30 -18.50 -1.60 -9.77
C ASP A 30 -18.96 -2.22 -11.08
N LYS A 31 -20.25 -2.12 -11.41
CA LYS A 31 -20.79 -2.57 -12.71
C LYS A 31 -20.23 -1.78 -13.89
N THR A 32 -19.96 -0.49 -13.72
CA THR A 32 -19.38 0.34 -14.78
C THR A 32 -17.91 -0.02 -14.99
N ALA A 33 -17.15 -0.26 -13.91
CA ALA A 33 -15.78 -0.73 -13.97
C ALA A 33 -15.67 -2.14 -14.57
N GLN A 34 -16.53 -3.09 -14.15
CA GLN A 34 -16.59 -4.43 -14.71
C GLN A 34 -17.09 -4.46 -16.17
N SER A 35 -18.02 -3.57 -16.56
CA SER A 35 -18.46 -3.50 -17.96
C SER A 35 -17.38 -2.92 -18.87
N ALA A 36 -16.60 -1.94 -18.41
CA ALA A 36 -15.44 -1.42 -19.12
C ALA A 36 -14.35 -2.51 -19.27
N SER A 37 -14.06 -3.26 -18.23
CA SER A 37 -13.13 -4.41 -18.25
C SER A 37 -13.58 -5.52 -19.21
N ASN A 38 -14.86 -5.84 -19.24
CA ASN A 38 -15.41 -6.88 -20.13
C ASN A 38 -15.55 -6.44 -21.61
N GLN A 39 -15.72 -5.13 -21.89
CA GLN A 39 -15.73 -4.62 -23.26
C GLN A 39 -14.33 -4.69 -23.91
N ILE A 40 -13.27 -4.52 -23.15
CA ILE A 40 -11.89 -4.67 -23.63
C ILE A 40 -11.59 -6.10 -24.12
N LEU A 41 -12.29 -7.12 -23.59
CA LEU A 41 -12.07 -8.53 -23.93
C LEU A 41 -12.84 -9.03 -25.17
N LEU A 42 -13.74 -8.26 -25.79
CA LEU A 42 -14.68 -8.76 -26.80
C LEU A 42 -14.43 -8.32 -28.24
N GLU A 43 -13.48 -7.42 -28.56
CA GLU A 43 -13.19 -7.05 -29.94
C GLU A 43 -11.95 -7.73 -30.53
N LYS A 44 -12.05 -9.02 -30.86
CA LYS A 44 -11.21 -9.69 -31.85
C LYS A 44 -11.89 -9.63 -33.22
N GLN A 45 -11.63 -8.57 -33.99
CA GLN A 45 -11.77 -8.62 -35.46
C GLN A 45 -10.55 -7.98 -36.11
N GLY A 46 -9.91 -8.75 -36.98
CA GLY A 46 -8.64 -8.46 -37.62
C GLY A 46 -8.72 -7.34 -38.68
N PRO A 47 -7.57 -6.82 -39.14
CA PRO A 47 -7.46 -5.62 -39.94
C PRO A 47 -7.75 -5.84 -41.41
N THR A 48 -8.57 -4.99 -42.01
CA THR A 48 -8.57 -4.73 -43.45
C THR A 48 -7.67 -3.55 -43.76
N ASN A 49 -6.65 -3.77 -44.57
CA ASN A 49 -5.73 -2.78 -45.09
C ASN A 49 -6.44 -1.63 -45.80
N ASN A 50 -6.20 -0.38 -45.39
CA ASN A 50 -6.15 0.75 -46.30
C ASN A 50 -5.26 1.88 -45.75
N THR A 51 -4.22 2.17 -46.53
CA THR A 51 -3.14 3.10 -46.26
C THR A 51 -3.57 4.54 -46.64
N THR A 52 -3.87 5.38 -45.68
CA THR A 52 -3.70 6.83 -45.74
C THR A 52 -3.53 7.34 -44.32
N GLY A 53 -2.47 8.12 -44.05
CA GLY A 53 -2.04 8.56 -42.75
C GLY A 53 -3.04 9.41 -41.98
N LYS A 54 -4.07 8.77 -41.45
CA LYS A 54 -5.02 9.34 -40.52
C LYS A 54 -4.66 8.78 -39.15
N LEU A 55 -4.33 9.66 -38.20
CA LEU A 55 -4.18 9.30 -36.79
C LEU A 55 -5.39 8.43 -36.41
N ILE A 56 -5.12 7.18 -35.98
CA ILE A 56 -6.17 6.28 -35.52
C ILE A 56 -6.60 6.81 -34.15
N SER A 57 -7.82 7.35 -34.04
CA SER A 57 -8.42 7.67 -32.76
C SER A 57 -8.90 6.37 -32.12
N TYR A 58 -8.69 6.24 -30.82
CA TYR A 58 -9.27 5.12 -30.07
C TYR A 58 -10.79 5.25 -30.07
N PRO A 59 -11.58 4.18 -30.25
CA PRO A 59 -13.03 4.25 -30.42
C PRO A 59 -13.79 4.96 -29.30
N ASP A 60 -13.16 5.16 -28.10
CA ASP A 60 -13.79 5.67 -26.90
C ASP A 60 -12.94 6.67 -26.10
N GLU A 61 -12.02 7.40 -26.71
CA GLU A 61 -11.13 8.39 -26.05
C GLU A 61 -11.87 9.35 -25.12
N ASN A 62 -13.09 9.77 -25.50
CA ASN A 62 -13.89 10.72 -24.72
C ASN A 62 -14.58 10.12 -23.49
N ASN A 63 -14.49 8.81 -23.26
CA ASN A 63 -15.13 8.12 -22.14
C ASN A 63 -14.21 7.86 -20.96
N PHE A 64 -12.90 8.10 -21.11
CA PHE A 64 -11.91 7.89 -20.08
C PHE A 64 -11.39 9.20 -19.50
N PRO A 65 -11.27 9.33 -18.16
CA PRO A 65 -10.76 10.55 -17.56
C PRO A 65 -9.27 10.73 -17.89
N VAL A 66 -8.87 11.97 -18.11
CA VAL A 66 -7.44 12.33 -18.21
C VAL A 66 -6.81 12.22 -16.82
N ALA A 67 -5.63 11.63 -16.73
CA ALA A 67 -4.89 11.59 -15.49
C ALA A 67 -4.56 13.01 -15.00
N PRO A 68 -4.72 13.29 -13.71
CA PRO A 68 -4.27 14.55 -13.13
C PRO A 68 -2.76 14.76 -13.32
N ASP A 69 -2.34 16.02 -13.32
CA ASP A 69 -0.92 16.36 -13.26
C ASP A 69 -0.30 15.94 -11.92
N LEU A 70 1.00 15.63 -11.93
CA LEU A 70 1.80 15.51 -10.71
C LEU A 70 1.97 16.91 -10.10
N VAL A 71 1.41 17.12 -8.91
CA VAL A 71 1.39 18.41 -8.21
C VAL A 71 1.98 18.29 -6.82
N GLY A 72 2.60 19.38 -6.32
CA GLY A 72 3.14 19.41 -4.96
C GLY A 72 4.33 18.49 -4.72
N ILE A 73 5.07 18.11 -5.78
CA ILE A 73 6.20 17.19 -5.64
C ILE A 73 7.35 17.88 -4.90
N ALA A 74 7.75 17.30 -3.77
CA ALA A 74 8.79 17.81 -2.91
C ALA A 74 10.20 17.50 -3.43
N ASP A 75 10.41 16.31 -4.01
CA ASP A 75 11.72 15.89 -4.57
C ASP A 75 11.55 14.79 -5.63
N TYR A 76 12.65 14.47 -6.33
CA TYR A 76 12.73 13.53 -7.43
C TYR A 76 13.90 12.58 -7.24
N ILE A 77 13.70 11.28 -7.48
CA ILE A 77 14.73 10.24 -7.46
C ILE A 77 14.75 9.56 -8.83
N ASN A 78 15.95 9.28 -9.36
CA ASN A 78 16.21 8.70 -10.69
C ASN A 78 15.71 9.57 -11.86
N THR A 79 15.33 10.80 -11.64
CA THR A 79 14.87 11.75 -12.68
C THR A 79 14.95 13.19 -12.19
N THR A 80 14.64 14.13 -13.08
CA THR A 80 14.41 15.55 -12.78
C THR A 80 13.03 15.97 -13.30
N PRO A 81 12.45 17.10 -12.84
CA PRO A 81 11.17 17.58 -13.35
C PRO A 81 11.11 17.73 -14.89
N GLN A 82 12.22 18.19 -15.49
CA GLN A 82 12.31 18.42 -16.94
C GLN A 82 12.42 17.12 -17.72
N GLU A 83 13.25 16.18 -17.22
CA GLU A 83 13.40 14.84 -17.80
C GLU A 83 12.09 14.09 -17.74
N LEU A 84 11.46 13.99 -16.55
CA LEU A 84 10.20 13.28 -16.37
C LEU A 84 9.11 13.80 -17.31
N LYS A 85 8.94 15.14 -17.39
CA LYS A 85 7.97 15.75 -18.32
C LYS A 85 8.24 15.38 -19.78
N SER A 86 9.50 15.28 -20.17
CA SER A 86 9.89 14.87 -21.52
C SER A 86 9.65 13.38 -21.76
N GLU A 87 9.95 12.54 -20.75
CA GLU A 87 9.80 11.09 -20.83
C GLU A 87 8.35 10.65 -20.90
N MET A 88 7.43 11.35 -20.24
CA MET A 88 5.99 11.04 -20.27
C MET A 88 5.36 11.17 -21.65
N LYS A 89 6.00 11.93 -22.57
CA LYS A 89 5.41 12.17 -23.88
C LYS A 89 5.31 10.90 -24.71
N ASP A 90 4.12 10.64 -25.24
CA ASP A 90 3.81 9.48 -26.09
C ASP A 90 4.13 8.14 -25.39
N LYS A 91 3.99 8.04 -24.06
CA LYS A 91 4.21 6.84 -23.25
C LYS A 91 2.93 6.30 -22.64
N VAL A 92 2.83 5.00 -22.52
CA VAL A 92 1.94 4.35 -21.56
C VAL A 92 2.54 4.58 -20.18
N VAL A 93 1.81 5.26 -19.27
CA VAL A 93 2.34 5.61 -17.95
C VAL A 93 1.62 4.81 -16.87
N LEU A 94 2.40 4.14 -16.02
CA LEU A 94 1.91 3.52 -14.80
C LEU A 94 2.33 4.38 -13.61
N TYR A 95 1.37 4.96 -12.92
CA TYR A 95 1.57 5.66 -11.65
C TYR A 95 1.34 4.63 -10.53
N ASP A 96 2.40 4.37 -9.73
CA ASP A 96 2.36 3.50 -8.56
C ASP A 96 2.41 4.36 -7.30
N PHE A 97 1.27 4.47 -6.60
CA PHE A 97 1.21 5.13 -5.29
C PHE A 97 1.66 4.16 -4.21
N TRP A 98 2.79 4.46 -3.60
CA TRP A 98 3.45 3.57 -2.65
C TRP A 98 4.10 4.31 -1.49
N THR A 99 4.43 3.57 -0.43
CA THR A 99 5.38 4.00 0.58
C THR A 99 6.31 2.85 0.96
N TYR A 100 7.53 3.17 1.37
CA TYR A 100 8.59 2.17 1.48
C TYR A 100 8.49 1.27 2.73
N SER A 101 7.65 1.61 3.71
CA SER A 101 7.40 0.78 4.89
C SER A 101 6.13 -0.05 4.79
N CYS A 102 5.33 0.11 3.73
CA CYS A 102 4.12 -0.68 3.48
C CYS A 102 4.48 -2.07 2.93
N ILE A 103 4.09 -3.14 3.63
CA ILE A 103 4.41 -4.51 3.20
C ILE A 103 3.78 -4.87 1.86
N ASN A 104 2.53 -4.45 1.61
CA ASN A 104 1.83 -4.72 0.35
C ASN A 104 2.52 -4.02 -0.83
N CYS A 105 3.01 -2.77 -0.63
CA CYS A 105 3.81 -2.07 -1.62
C CYS A 105 5.12 -2.81 -1.89
N ILE A 106 5.84 -3.24 -0.84
CA ILE A 106 7.10 -3.96 -0.99
C ILE A 106 6.92 -5.25 -1.80
N ARG A 107 5.79 -5.96 -1.64
CA ARG A 107 5.46 -7.17 -2.41
C ARG A 107 5.13 -6.89 -3.87
N THR A 108 4.65 -5.69 -4.20
CA THR A 108 4.37 -5.25 -5.58
C THR A 108 5.64 -4.87 -6.34
N LEU A 109 6.68 -4.33 -5.67
CA LEU A 109 7.91 -3.83 -6.31
C LEU A 109 8.59 -4.83 -7.27
N PRO A 110 8.69 -6.15 -6.98
CA PRO A 110 9.27 -7.11 -7.92
C PRO A 110 8.58 -7.14 -9.30
N TYR A 111 7.25 -7.00 -9.32
CA TYR A 111 6.46 -6.95 -10.56
C TYR A 111 6.71 -5.64 -11.32
N LEU A 112 6.67 -4.51 -10.64
CA LEU A 112 6.98 -3.20 -11.24
C LEU A 112 8.38 -3.18 -11.87
N LYS A 113 9.39 -3.74 -11.19
CA LYS A 113 10.74 -3.88 -11.74
C LYS A 113 10.75 -4.76 -12.99
N ALA A 114 10.12 -5.92 -12.93
CA ALA A 114 10.08 -6.84 -14.06
C ALA A 114 9.33 -6.23 -15.26
N TRP A 115 8.25 -5.49 -15.05
CA TRP A 115 7.56 -4.76 -16.10
C TRP A 115 8.41 -3.60 -16.65
N ASN A 116 9.11 -2.87 -15.79
CA ASN A 116 10.05 -1.84 -16.24
C ASN A 116 11.14 -2.43 -17.13
N ASP A 117 11.79 -3.52 -16.68
CA ASP A 117 12.85 -4.19 -17.44
C ASP A 117 12.35 -4.73 -18.79
N LYS A 118 11.10 -5.21 -18.84
CA LYS A 118 10.53 -5.86 -20.03
C LYS A 118 9.94 -4.86 -21.03
N TYR A 119 9.37 -3.75 -20.56
CA TYR A 119 8.52 -2.88 -21.38
C TYR A 119 8.98 -1.43 -21.50
N ALA A 120 10.00 -0.97 -20.76
CA ALA A 120 10.44 0.43 -20.84
C ALA A 120 10.89 0.82 -22.25
N ASP A 121 11.63 -0.07 -22.95
CA ASP A 121 12.06 0.10 -24.34
C ASP A 121 10.89 0.03 -25.35
N LYS A 122 9.74 -0.52 -24.94
CA LYS A 122 8.51 -0.60 -25.74
C LYS A 122 7.59 0.60 -25.56
N GLY A 123 7.87 1.45 -24.57
CA GLY A 123 7.15 2.68 -24.33
C GLY A 123 6.34 2.72 -23.04
N LEU A 124 6.55 1.78 -22.11
CA LEU A 124 6.08 1.91 -20.74
C LEU A 124 6.97 2.90 -19.99
N LEU A 125 6.37 3.74 -19.17
CA LEU A 125 7.03 4.55 -18.15
C LEU A 125 6.35 4.27 -16.81
N ILE A 126 7.10 3.75 -15.84
CA ILE A 126 6.63 3.63 -14.46
C ILE A 126 7.06 4.86 -13.68
N ILE A 127 6.16 5.43 -12.91
CA ILE A 127 6.41 6.54 -11.99
C ILE A 127 5.98 6.10 -10.60
N GLY A 128 6.94 5.88 -9.71
CA GLY A 128 6.63 5.66 -8.30
C GLY A 128 6.23 6.99 -7.66
N VAL A 129 4.98 7.11 -7.24
CA VAL A 129 4.49 8.27 -6.48
C VAL A 129 4.57 7.90 -5.01
N HIS A 130 5.69 8.31 -4.37
CA HIS A 130 5.90 8.03 -2.96
C HIS A 130 5.09 9.00 -2.11
N SER A 131 3.98 8.50 -1.54
CA SER A 131 3.09 9.27 -0.66
C SER A 131 3.23 8.70 0.76
N PRO A 132 3.76 9.48 1.72
CA PRO A 132 4.12 8.98 3.04
C PRO A 132 2.90 8.64 3.91
N GLU A 133 2.97 7.54 4.65
CA GLU A 133 2.00 7.22 5.70
C GLU A 133 2.44 7.81 7.04
N PHE A 134 3.75 7.78 7.33
CA PHE A 134 4.36 8.27 8.56
C PHE A 134 5.28 9.46 8.29
N GLU A 135 5.51 10.29 9.32
CA GLU A 135 6.32 11.52 9.19
C GLU A 135 7.76 11.25 8.72
N PHE A 136 8.39 10.15 9.18
CA PHE A 136 9.75 9.78 8.80
C PHE A 136 9.89 9.41 7.30
N GLU A 137 8.81 9.09 6.64
CA GLU A 137 8.79 8.77 5.20
C GLU A 137 8.86 10.01 4.30
N LYS A 138 8.68 11.20 4.87
CA LYS A 138 8.89 12.47 4.16
C LYS A 138 10.36 12.81 3.92
N ASP A 139 11.29 12.19 4.65
CA ASP A 139 12.73 12.42 4.45
C ASP A 139 13.20 11.80 3.11
N PRO A 140 13.66 12.63 2.15
CA PRO A 140 14.11 12.12 0.85
C PRO A 140 15.26 11.13 0.94
N ASN A 141 16.10 11.21 1.99
CA ASN A 141 17.21 10.27 2.18
C ASN A 141 16.69 8.87 2.51
N ASN A 142 15.63 8.75 3.33
CA ASN A 142 15.02 7.47 3.66
C ASN A 142 14.41 6.83 2.40
N VAL A 143 13.69 7.60 1.59
CA VAL A 143 13.11 7.12 0.33
C VAL A 143 14.21 6.69 -0.66
N LYS A 144 15.29 7.47 -0.77
CA LYS A 144 16.43 7.14 -1.62
C LYS A 144 17.13 5.86 -1.19
N MET A 145 17.36 5.67 0.12
CA MET A 145 17.91 4.43 0.65
C MET A 145 17.02 3.23 0.36
N ALA A 146 15.70 3.39 0.52
CA ALA A 146 14.74 2.35 0.19
C ALA A 146 14.74 2.02 -1.31
N ALA A 147 14.72 3.02 -2.19
CA ALA A 147 14.81 2.84 -3.64
C ALA A 147 16.08 2.07 -4.03
N GLN A 148 17.23 2.40 -3.43
CA GLN A 148 18.48 1.68 -3.64
C GLN A 148 18.41 0.23 -3.11
N LYS A 149 17.88 0.02 -1.91
CA LYS A 149 17.71 -1.30 -1.28
C LYS A 149 16.87 -2.22 -2.16
N TYR A 150 15.77 -1.73 -2.71
CA TYR A 150 14.88 -2.51 -3.57
C TYR A 150 15.31 -2.53 -5.05
N GLY A 151 16.35 -1.75 -5.41
CA GLY A 151 16.88 -1.68 -6.78
C GLY A 151 15.89 -1.08 -7.76
N LEU A 152 15.20 0.00 -7.36
CA LEU A 152 14.26 0.72 -8.21
C LEU A 152 15.03 1.67 -9.12
N THR A 153 14.87 1.53 -10.43
CA THR A 153 15.58 2.31 -11.45
C THR A 153 14.69 3.28 -12.21
N TYR A 154 13.36 3.10 -12.12
CA TYR A 154 12.38 4.00 -12.72
C TYR A 154 12.25 5.31 -11.90
N PRO A 155 11.69 6.38 -12.51
CA PRO A 155 11.42 7.64 -11.83
C PRO A 155 10.59 7.48 -10.57
N ILE A 156 10.97 8.17 -9.49
CA ILE A 156 10.18 8.27 -8.25
C ILE A 156 10.01 9.75 -7.93
N VAL A 157 8.78 10.14 -7.61
CA VAL A 157 8.44 11.49 -7.16
C VAL A 157 7.94 11.44 -5.72
N LEU A 158 8.35 12.41 -4.90
CA LEU A 158 7.98 12.49 -3.50
C LEU A 158 6.76 13.41 -3.32
N ASP A 159 5.61 12.82 -3.08
CA ASP A 159 4.33 13.48 -2.83
C ASP A 159 4.13 13.69 -1.32
N SER A 160 5.09 14.37 -0.68
CA SER A 160 5.19 14.48 0.80
C SER A 160 3.97 15.10 1.47
N ASP A 161 3.22 15.93 0.76
CA ASP A 161 2.03 16.61 1.27
C ASP A 161 0.72 16.05 0.69
N HIS A 162 0.76 14.88 0.03
CA HIS A 162 -0.39 14.20 -0.57
C HIS A 162 -1.15 15.01 -1.63
N MET A 163 -0.52 16.00 -2.25
CA MET A 163 -1.21 16.83 -3.24
C MET A 163 -1.51 16.05 -4.53
N THR A 164 -0.58 15.22 -4.99
CA THR A 164 -0.81 14.32 -6.14
C THR A 164 -1.77 13.19 -5.77
N TRP A 165 -1.62 12.61 -4.58
CA TRP A 165 -2.55 11.64 -3.99
C TRP A 165 -4.00 12.13 -4.03
N ASP A 166 -4.25 13.36 -3.57
CA ASP A 166 -5.57 13.97 -3.56
C ASP A 166 -6.07 14.29 -4.97
N ALA A 167 -5.18 14.74 -5.87
CA ALA A 167 -5.53 15.00 -7.27
C ALA A 167 -6.04 13.73 -7.97
N PHE A 168 -5.42 12.58 -7.72
CA PHE A 168 -5.88 11.26 -8.21
C PHE A 168 -7.08 10.71 -7.42
N SER A 169 -7.52 11.39 -6.36
CA SER A 169 -8.53 10.89 -5.41
C SER A 169 -8.16 9.53 -4.83
N ASN A 170 -6.86 9.26 -4.67
CA ASN A 170 -6.38 7.99 -4.14
C ASN A 170 -6.75 7.79 -2.66
N ARG A 171 -6.80 6.53 -2.20
CA ARG A 171 -7.19 6.15 -0.82
C ARG A 171 -6.46 4.91 -0.31
N TYR A 172 -5.55 4.33 -1.11
CA TYR A 172 -4.96 3.02 -0.83
C TYR A 172 -3.47 2.98 -1.15
N TRP A 173 -2.73 2.16 -0.41
CA TRP A 173 -1.38 1.70 -0.72
C TRP A 173 -1.36 0.17 -0.84
N PRO A 174 -0.72 -0.38 -1.90
CA PRO A 174 -0.38 0.30 -3.15
C PRO A 174 -1.64 0.66 -3.95
N ALA A 175 -1.50 1.57 -4.90
CA ALA A 175 -2.54 1.84 -5.89
C ALA A 175 -1.90 2.17 -7.24
N GLU A 176 -2.37 1.50 -8.28
CA GLU A 176 -1.86 1.64 -9.64
C GLU A 176 -2.89 2.33 -10.53
N TYR A 177 -2.43 3.31 -11.28
CA TYR A 177 -3.22 3.99 -12.33
C TYR A 177 -2.44 3.90 -13.64
N ILE A 178 -3.02 3.30 -14.68
CA ILE A 178 -2.37 3.13 -15.98
C ILE A 178 -3.07 3.99 -17.01
N THR A 179 -2.29 4.85 -17.68
CA THR A 179 -2.79 5.67 -18.78
C THR A 179 -2.36 5.11 -20.11
N ASP A 180 -3.16 5.41 -21.16
CA ASP A 180 -2.69 5.32 -22.52
C ASP A 180 -1.66 6.43 -22.84
N ASP A 181 -1.09 6.39 -24.03
CA ASP A 181 -0.09 7.35 -24.48
C ASP A 181 -0.65 8.75 -24.83
N LEU A 182 -1.95 8.95 -24.63
CA LEU A 182 -2.63 10.25 -24.68
C LEU A 182 -2.96 10.79 -23.28
N GLY A 183 -2.66 10.01 -22.23
CA GLY A 183 -2.84 10.40 -20.84
C GLY A 183 -4.22 10.09 -20.24
N HIS A 184 -5.05 9.26 -20.90
CA HIS A 184 -6.32 8.84 -20.32
C HIS A 184 -6.15 7.62 -19.44
N ILE A 185 -6.69 7.62 -18.22
CA ILE A 185 -6.67 6.49 -17.29
C ILE A 185 -7.51 5.36 -17.88
N ARG A 186 -6.86 4.24 -18.17
CA ARG A 186 -7.48 3.06 -18.80
C ARG A 186 -7.63 1.89 -17.82
N HIS A 187 -6.88 1.91 -16.73
CA HIS A 187 -6.94 0.88 -15.70
C HIS A 187 -6.58 1.47 -14.34
N THR A 188 -7.21 0.94 -13.30
CA THR A 188 -6.87 1.22 -11.90
C THR A 188 -6.89 -0.09 -11.13
N HIS A 189 -5.90 -0.27 -10.25
CA HIS A 189 -5.86 -1.39 -9.32
C HIS A 189 -5.52 -0.87 -7.92
N PHE A 190 -6.19 -1.41 -6.89
CA PHE A 190 -6.02 -0.99 -5.50
C PHE A 190 -5.64 -2.19 -4.63
N GLY A 191 -4.56 -2.05 -3.88
CA GLY A 191 -3.96 -3.13 -3.11
C GLY A 191 -2.97 -3.95 -3.94
N GLU A 192 -2.42 -5.00 -3.34
CA GLU A 192 -1.53 -5.95 -4.03
C GLU A 192 -2.33 -7.05 -4.76
N GLY A 193 -1.69 -7.76 -5.72
CA GLY A 193 -2.31 -8.84 -6.49
C GLY A 193 -2.75 -8.42 -7.89
N GLU A 194 -3.53 -9.27 -8.56
CA GLU A 194 -4.05 -9.08 -9.93
C GLU A 194 -2.95 -8.74 -10.97
N TYR A 195 -1.70 -9.12 -10.72
CA TYR A 195 -0.53 -8.76 -11.53
C TYR A 195 -0.66 -9.19 -12.99
N ASP A 196 -1.21 -10.39 -13.23
CA ASP A 196 -1.48 -10.89 -14.58
C ASP A 196 -2.46 -10.00 -15.35
N THR A 197 -3.47 -9.48 -14.67
CA THR A 197 -4.48 -8.57 -15.24
C THR A 197 -3.85 -7.23 -15.59
N THR A 198 -3.09 -6.66 -14.67
CA THR A 198 -2.35 -5.41 -14.86
C THR A 198 -1.35 -5.52 -16.02
N GLU A 199 -0.57 -6.62 -16.10
CA GLU A 199 0.40 -6.81 -17.18
C GLU A 199 -0.27 -6.94 -18.56
N LYS A 200 -1.41 -7.65 -18.65
CA LYS A 200 -2.19 -7.73 -19.91
C LYS A 200 -2.68 -6.36 -20.38
N VAL A 201 -3.09 -5.49 -19.44
CA VAL A 201 -3.47 -4.10 -19.78
C VAL A 201 -2.26 -3.33 -20.31
N ILE A 202 -1.10 -3.44 -19.66
CA ILE A 202 0.15 -2.82 -20.14
C ILE A 202 0.44 -3.27 -21.58
N GLN A 203 0.44 -4.57 -21.85
CA GLN A 203 0.68 -5.14 -23.20
C GLN A 203 -0.29 -4.59 -24.24
N GLN A 204 -1.58 -4.57 -23.92
CA GLN A 204 -2.62 -4.04 -24.80
C GLN A 204 -2.43 -2.56 -25.13
N LEU A 205 -2.15 -1.72 -24.12
CA LEU A 205 -1.92 -0.29 -24.32
C LEU A 205 -0.64 0.00 -25.10
N LEU A 206 0.42 -0.81 -24.93
CA LEU A 206 1.65 -0.71 -25.71
C LEU A 206 1.41 -1.08 -27.18
N ASP A 207 0.61 -2.10 -27.49
CA ASP A 207 0.24 -2.45 -28.86
C ASP A 207 -0.63 -1.38 -29.51
N GLN A 208 -1.57 -0.77 -28.77
CA GLN A 208 -2.37 0.36 -29.23
C GLN A 208 -1.48 1.57 -29.53
N ARG A 209 -0.56 1.92 -28.63
CA ARG A 209 0.43 2.97 -28.81
C ARG A 209 1.29 2.74 -30.05
N ALA A 210 1.82 1.52 -30.22
CA ALA A 210 2.62 1.18 -31.41
C ALA A 210 1.83 1.39 -32.70
N THR A 211 0.57 0.95 -32.74
CA THR A 211 -0.34 1.13 -33.88
C THR A 211 -0.58 2.62 -34.16
N ARG A 212 -0.89 3.42 -33.14
CA ARG A 212 -1.15 4.86 -33.28
C ARG A 212 0.06 5.63 -33.82
N LEU A 213 1.26 5.27 -33.33
CA LEU A 213 2.52 5.90 -33.72
C LEU A 213 3.13 5.33 -35.00
N GLY A 214 2.52 4.30 -35.59
CA GLY A 214 3.06 3.63 -36.78
C GLY A 214 4.37 2.88 -36.53
N LEU A 215 4.60 2.40 -35.31
CA LEU A 215 5.79 1.66 -34.94
C LEU A 215 5.66 0.18 -35.34
N ASN A 216 6.71 -0.39 -35.88
CA ASN A 216 6.75 -1.82 -36.20
C ASN A 216 7.24 -2.62 -34.99
N MET A 217 6.42 -2.66 -33.93
CA MET A 217 6.71 -3.42 -32.72
C MET A 217 5.40 -3.91 -32.10
N THR A 218 5.50 -5.06 -31.41
CA THR A 218 4.42 -5.64 -30.59
C THR A 218 4.97 -5.89 -29.20
N ALA A 219 4.13 -5.76 -28.18
CA ALA A 219 4.50 -6.13 -26.83
C ALA A 219 4.67 -7.67 -26.74
N ASP A 220 5.65 -8.12 -25.96
CA ASP A 220 5.78 -9.52 -25.62
C ASP A 220 4.58 -9.96 -24.76
N GLN A 221 3.80 -10.90 -25.26
CA GLN A 221 2.56 -11.36 -24.64
C GLN A 221 2.76 -12.40 -23.54
N THR A 222 4.00 -12.85 -23.28
CA THR A 222 4.29 -13.69 -22.11
C THR A 222 4.13 -12.89 -20.84
N LEU A 223 3.63 -13.51 -19.77
CA LEU A 223 3.51 -12.85 -18.47
C LEU A 223 4.78 -13.03 -17.66
N VAL A 224 5.05 -12.06 -16.79
CA VAL A 224 6.09 -12.16 -15.78
C VAL A 224 5.72 -13.28 -14.80
N ASN A 225 6.63 -14.25 -14.62
CA ASN A 225 6.40 -15.40 -13.74
C ASN A 225 7.17 -15.20 -12.42
N LEU A 226 6.54 -14.55 -11.45
CA LEU A 226 7.04 -14.41 -10.10
C LEU A 226 6.12 -15.16 -9.13
N GLN A 227 6.68 -15.58 -7.99
CA GLN A 227 5.89 -16.25 -6.97
C GLN A 227 5.01 -15.22 -6.25
N GLU A 228 3.70 -15.31 -6.47
CA GLU A 228 2.72 -14.46 -5.82
C GLU A 228 2.58 -14.81 -4.34
N HIS A 229 2.38 -13.80 -3.52
CA HIS A 229 2.10 -13.99 -2.09
C HIS A 229 0.74 -14.65 -1.91
N GLN A 230 0.70 -15.68 -1.06
CA GLN A 230 -0.54 -16.41 -0.78
C GLN A 230 -1.18 -15.84 0.48
N PHE A 231 -2.36 -15.23 0.31
CA PHE A 231 -3.15 -14.71 1.43
C PHE A 231 -3.97 -15.80 2.08
N SER A 232 -4.07 -15.75 3.39
CA SER A 232 -5.01 -16.55 4.15
C SER A 232 -6.31 -15.79 4.42
N ALA A 233 -7.43 -16.51 4.51
CA ALA A 233 -8.78 -15.93 4.52
C ALA A 233 -9.12 -15.09 5.76
N ILE A 234 -8.41 -15.26 6.89
CA ILE A 234 -8.64 -14.56 8.16
C ILE A 234 -7.29 -14.16 8.74
N GLN A 235 -7.06 -12.87 8.89
CA GLN A 235 -5.84 -12.32 9.48
C GLN A 235 -6.20 -11.21 10.46
N THR A 236 -5.32 -10.99 11.44
CA THR A 236 -5.32 -9.78 12.25
C THR A 236 -5.17 -8.57 11.33
N PRO A 237 -6.04 -7.54 11.45
CA PRO A 237 -5.90 -6.33 10.67
C PRO A 237 -4.63 -5.58 11.06
N GLU A 238 -4.20 -4.64 10.23
CA GLU A 238 -3.11 -3.74 10.55
C GLU A 238 -3.42 -2.92 11.82
N LEU A 239 -2.45 -2.86 12.74
CA LEU A 239 -2.63 -2.28 14.07
C LEU A 239 -1.68 -1.10 14.28
N TYR A 240 -2.22 0.09 14.27
CA TYR A 240 -1.47 1.34 14.43
C TYR A 240 -1.30 1.72 15.90
N PHE A 241 -0.18 2.39 16.21
CA PHE A 241 0.18 2.81 17.58
C PHE A 241 -0.02 4.31 17.80
N GLY A 242 -0.04 5.13 16.76
CA GLY A 242 -0.22 6.58 16.87
C GLY A 242 -1.65 7.00 17.17
N TYR A 243 -1.83 8.06 17.97
CA TYR A 243 -3.16 8.49 18.34
C TYR A 243 -3.96 9.08 17.18
N ASP A 244 -3.32 9.60 16.11
CA ASP A 244 -4.01 10.06 14.90
C ASP A 244 -4.60 8.92 14.09
N PHE A 245 -4.00 7.74 14.13
CA PHE A 245 -4.46 6.53 13.43
C PHE A 245 -5.48 5.70 14.22
N MET A 246 -5.53 5.89 15.55
CA MET A 246 -6.40 5.12 16.45
C MET A 246 -7.75 5.78 16.74
N GLN A 247 -8.05 6.97 16.21
CA GLN A 247 -9.27 7.73 16.56
C GLN A 247 -10.57 6.93 16.37
N ASP A 248 -10.63 6.08 15.34
CA ASP A 248 -11.80 5.26 15.03
C ASP A 248 -11.57 3.75 15.27
N ARG A 249 -10.36 3.36 15.72
CA ARG A 249 -9.92 1.98 15.89
C ARG A 249 -9.20 1.82 17.21
N ASN A 250 -9.87 1.26 18.22
CA ASN A 250 -9.24 1.04 19.52
C ASN A 250 -8.48 -0.29 19.56
N PHE A 251 -7.23 -0.28 19.13
CA PHE A 251 -6.36 -1.47 19.17
C PHE A 251 -5.55 -1.60 20.46
N LEU A 252 -5.48 -0.56 21.29
CA LEU A 252 -4.81 -0.61 22.59
C LEU A 252 -5.72 -1.25 23.64
N GLY A 253 -5.32 -2.41 24.13
CA GLY A 253 -6.10 -3.19 25.10
C GLY A 253 -5.87 -2.82 26.57
N ASN A 254 -4.97 -1.90 26.86
CA ASN A 254 -4.68 -1.44 28.21
C ASN A 254 -5.80 -0.54 28.78
N SER A 255 -6.14 -0.72 30.05
CA SER A 255 -7.17 0.06 30.74
C SER A 255 -6.79 1.53 30.94
N GLU A 256 -5.51 1.86 30.94
CA GLU A 256 -4.96 3.22 31.02
C GLU A 256 -5.35 4.06 29.80
N GLY A 257 -5.64 3.40 28.67
CA GLY A 257 -6.09 4.03 27.44
C GLY A 257 -5.03 4.91 26.79
N LEU A 258 -5.39 5.46 25.64
CA LEU A 258 -4.57 6.36 24.86
C LEU A 258 -4.58 7.78 25.48
N GLN A 259 -3.43 8.39 25.68
CA GLN A 259 -3.29 9.73 26.23
C GLN A 259 -2.33 10.57 25.37
N PRO A 260 -2.84 11.30 24.36
CA PRO A 260 -2.02 12.06 23.43
C PRO A 260 -0.96 12.94 24.10
N GLU A 261 0.26 12.89 23.58
CA GLU A 261 1.46 13.63 24.00
C GLU A 261 1.98 13.30 25.40
N LYS A 262 1.38 12.33 26.12
CA LYS A 262 1.80 12.00 27.49
C LYS A 262 2.65 10.74 27.54
N ILE A 263 3.50 10.68 28.56
CA ILE A 263 4.15 9.46 29.01
C ILE A 263 3.19 8.76 29.97
N VAL A 264 2.80 7.53 29.63
CA VAL A 264 1.85 6.73 30.40
C VAL A 264 2.54 5.47 30.87
N SER A 265 2.33 5.09 32.13
CA SER A 265 2.77 3.82 32.68
C SER A 265 1.69 2.77 32.42
N TYR A 266 1.95 1.86 31.53
CA TYR A 266 1.04 0.79 31.15
C TYR A 266 1.36 -0.51 31.89
N THR A 267 0.32 -1.30 32.15
CA THR A 267 0.42 -2.63 32.76
C THR A 267 -0.43 -3.63 31.98
N ILE A 268 0.16 -4.79 31.64
CA ILE A 268 -0.56 -5.83 30.90
C ILE A 268 -1.63 -6.46 31.80
N PRO A 269 -2.91 -6.46 31.40
CA PRO A 269 -3.99 -7.08 32.15
C PRO A 269 -3.90 -8.63 32.11
N SER A 270 -4.60 -9.31 33.01
CA SER A 270 -4.64 -10.77 33.07
C SER A 270 -5.39 -11.44 31.91
N GLY A 271 -6.30 -10.72 31.24
CA GLY A 271 -7.06 -11.21 30.07
C GLY A 271 -6.67 -10.41 28.83
N LEU A 272 -6.30 -11.12 27.75
CA LEU A 272 -5.94 -10.53 26.47
C LEU A 272 -7.01 -10.84 25.43
N GLN A 273 -7.31 -9.89 24.57
CA GLN A 273 -8.23 -10.06 23.42
C GLN A 273 -7.38 -10.17 22.14
N ASN A 274 -7.84 -10.96 21.18
CA ASN A 274 -7.23 -11.01 19.87
C ASN A 274 -7.33 -9.64 19.19
N ASP A 275 -6.36 -9.37 18.33
CA ASP A 275 -6.29 -8.14 17.53
C ASP A 275 -6.19 -6.86 18.37
N HIS A 276 -5.69 -6.98 19.61
CA HIS A 276 -5.37 -5.86 20.49
C HIS A 276 -3.95 -6.03 21.02
N PHE A 277 -3.16 -4.97 20.91
CA PHE A 277 -1.85 -4.95 21.53
C PHE A 277 -1.93 -4.37 22.95
N TYR A 278 -1.01 -4.82 23.78
CA TYR A 278 -0.89 -4.45 25.18
C TYR A 278 0.52 -3.99 25.48
N LEU A 279 0.66 -2.90 26.21
CA LEU A 279 1.93 -2.32 26.59
C LEU A 279 2.25 -2.59 28.07
N ASP A 280 3.53 -2.75 28.38
CA ASP A 280 4.08 -2.75 29.75
C ASP A 280 5.26 -1.78 29.79
N GLY A 281 5.38 -1.00 30.87
CA GLY A 281 6.39 0.04 31.02
C GLY A 281 5.87 1.45 30.71
N GLN A 282 6.80 2.40 30.61
CA GLN A 282 6.45 3.80 30.32
C GLN A 282 6.60 4.12 28.84
N TRP A 283 5.52 4.53 28.22
CA TRP A 283 5.47 4.83 26.80
C TRP A 283 4.95 6.25 26.55
N GLN A 284 5.65 7.01 25.71
CA GLN A 284 5.17 8.29 25.21
C GLN A 284 4.22 8.04 24.03
N ASN A 285 3.02 8.61 24.12
CA ASN A 285 1.99 8.51 23.09
C ASN A 285 2.18 9.64 22.07
N LEU A 286 2.66 9.33 20.88
CA LEU A 286 2.89 10.29 19.80
C LEU A 286 1.77 10.21 18.76
N ASN A 287 1.72 11.19 17.86
CA ASN A 287 0.67 11.28 16.84
C ASN A 287 0.65 10.05 15.92
N ASP A 288 1.81 9.54 15.50
CA ASP A 288 1.96 8.42 14.57
C ASP A 288 2.55 7.14 15.18
N SER A 289 2.88 7.13 16.48
CA SER A 289 3.67 6.06 17.11
C SER A 289 3.60 6.03 18.63
N MET A 290 4.19 4.98 19.21
CA MET A 290 4.49 4.87 20.65
C MET A 290 5.98 4.73 20.87
N LYS A 291 6.56 5.55 21.74
CA LYS A 291 7.99 5.55 22.07
C LYS A 291 8.23 5.07 23.50
N LEU A 292 9.07 4.04 23.66
CA LEU A 292 9.48 3.54 24.98
C LEU A 292 10.46 4.50 25.65
N VAL A 293 10.16 4.85 26.91
CA VAL A 293 10.98 5.76 27.73
C VAL A 293 11.53 5.13 29.00
N SER A 294 10.92 4.02 29.50
CA SER A 294 11.48 3.26 30.64
C SER A 294 12.61 2.35 30.20
N ASP A 295 13.45 1.92 31.14
CA ASP A 295 14.62 1.05 30.90
C ASP A 295 14.27 -0.24 30.17
N ASN A 296 13.07 -0.75 30.39
CA ASN A 296 12.52 -1.91 29.68
C ASN A 296 11.04 -1.69 29.43
N GLY A 297 10.55 -2.24 28.33
CA GLY A 297 9.13 -2.26 28.01
C GLY A 297 8.77 -3.52 27.21
N LYS A 298 7.47 -3.84 27.23
CA LYS A 298 6.95 -4.98 26.45
C LYS A 298 5.78 -4.55 25.62
N ILE A 299 5.63 -5.21 24.49
CA ILE A 299 4.44 -5.22 23.68
C ILE A 299 3.96 -6.65 23.58
N VAL A 300 2.70 -6.91 23.88
CA VAL A 300 2.10 -8.27 23.77
C VAL A 300 0.90 -8.16 22.84
N LEU A 301 0.86 -9.05 21.86
CA LEU A 301 -0.20 -9.07 20.85
C LEU A 301 -0.64 -10.51 20.57
N PRO A 302 -1.86 -10.92 20.99
CA PRO A 302 -2.52 -12.09 20.44
C PRO A 302 -3.01 -11.78 19.01
N TYR A 303 -2.60 -12.60 18.04
CA TYR A 303 -2.85 -12.36 16.62
C TYR A 303 -3.16 -13.66 15.86
N SER A 304 -3.65 -13.53 14.64
CA SER A 304 -3.83 -14.64 13.70
C SER A 304 -3.26 -14.24 12.33
N ALA A 305 -2.08 -14.76 12.02
CA ALA A 305 -1.40 -14.54 10.75
C ALA A 305 -0.29 -15.59 10.54
N LYS A 306 0.33 -15.58 9.36
CA LYS A 306 1.53 -16.34 9.04
C LYS A 306 2.78 -15.52 9.31
N ASP A 307 2.82 -14.31 8.81
CA ASP A 307 3.94 -13.39 8.93
C ASP A 307 3.57 -12.19 9.82
N VAL A 308 4.52 -11.73 10.66
CA VAL A 308 4.37 -10.50 11.45
C VAL A 308 5.50 -9.57 11.13
N HIS A 309 5.13 -8.36 10.75
CA HIS A 309 6.04 -7.27 10.50
C HIS A 309 5.75 -6.13 11.48
N ILE A 310 6.76 -5.33 11.79
CA ILE A 310 6.62 -4.06 12.50
C ILE A 310 7.22 -2.94 11.69
N VAL A 311 6.59 -1.79 11.67
CA VAL A 311 7.24 -0.54 11.29
C VAL A 311 7.74 0.11 12.57
N ALA A 312 9.05 0.26 12.67
CA ALA A 312 9.71 0.70 13.89
C ALA A 312 10.98 1.50 13.60
N SER A 313 11.46 2.19 14.64
CA SER A 313 12.77 2.83 14.68
C SER A 313 13.39 2.72 16.07
N GLY A 314 14.70 2.99 16.19
CA GLY A 314 15.39 2.92 17.48
C GLY A 314 16.81 3.43 17.41
N THR A 315 17.56 3.20 18.49
CA THR A 315 18.95 3.63 18.66
C THR A 315 19.99 2.58 18.22
N GLY A 316 19.52 1.48 17.63
CA GLY A 316 20.37 0.33 17.26
C GLY A 316 20.41 -0.77 18.31
N ASP A 317 19.68 -0.59 19.42
CA ASP A 317 19.54 -1.64 20.42
C ASP A 317 18.69 -2.80 19.91
N ASN A 318 18.98 -4.00 20.44
CA ASN A 318 18.24 -5.19 20.06
C ASN A 318 16.90 -5.25 20.80
N ILE A 319 15.86 -5.58 20.06
CA ILE A 319 14.63 -6.12 20.66
C ILE A 319 14.74 -7.63 20.77
N GLN A 320 14.09 -8.24 21.78
CA GLN A 320 13.86 -9.66 21.86
C GLN A 320 12.43 -10.00 21.48
N VAL A 321 12.25 -11.03 20.66
CA VAL A 321 10.92 -11.48 20.20
C VAL A 321 10.64 -12.88 20.72
N LEU A 322 9.49 -13.02 21.36
CA LEU A 322 8.97 -14.31 21.83
C LEU A 322 7.69 -14.64 21.04
N LEU A 323 7.53 -15.93 20.74
CA LEU A 323 6.32 -16.51 20.17
C LEU A 323 5.74 -17.50 21.17
N ASP A 324 4.51 -17.30 21.63
CA ASP A 324 3.85 -18.10 22.67
C ASP A 324 4.70 -18.27 23.94
N GLY A 325 5.39 -17.18 24.33
CA GLY A 325 6.25 -17.12 25.52
C GLY A 325 7.64 -17.71 25.34
N ASN A 326 7.98 -18.29 24.19
CA ASN A 326 9.29 -18.86 23.90
C ASN A 326 10.08 -17.97 22.93
N VAL A 327 11.42 -17.95 23.07
CA VAL A 327 12.28 -17.23 22.11
C VAL A 327 12.05 -17.81 20.70
N VAL A 328 11.82 -16.92 19.73
CA VAL A 328 11.57 -17.33 18.33
C VAL A 328 12.77 -18.10 17.80
N THR A 329 12.52 -19.30 17.27
CA THR A 329 13.53 -20.16 16.65
C THR A 329 13.71 -19.85 15.17
N SER A 330 14.72 -20.44 14.54
CA SER A 330 14.95 -20.29 13.09
C SER A 330 13.78 -20.75 12.21
N ASP A 331 12.88 -21.60 12.75
CA ASP A 331 11.75 -22.14 12.01
C ASP A 331 10.63 -21.12 11.78
N ASP A 332 10.51 -20.12 12.68
CA ASP A 332 9.50 -19.06 12.67
C ASP A 332 10.13 -17.65 12.59
N ALA A 333 11.45 -17.55 12.50
CA ALA A 333 12.14 -16.27 12.44
C ALA A 333 11.90 -15.57 11.08
N GLY A 334 11.44 -14.33 11.14
CA GLY A 334 11.47 -13.43 9.98
C GLY A 334 12.91 -13.06 9.58
N GLN A 335 13.06 -12.49 8.40
CA GLN A 335 14.39 -12.19 7.82
C GLN A 335 15.24 -11.23 8.67
N ASP A 336 14.61 -10.38 9.48
CA ASP A 336 15.30 -9.41 10.33
C ASP A 336 15.62 -9.95 11.71
N LEU A 337 15.16 -11.19 12.05
CA LEU A 337 15.35 -11.78 13.36
C LEU A 337 16.47 -12.82 13.33
N LYS A 338 17.43 -12.69 14.24
CA LYS A 338 18.51 -13.67 14.44
C LYS A 338 18.55 -14.11 15.91
N ASN A 339 18.42 -15.41 16.14
CA ASN A 339 18.41 -15.99 17.51
C ASN A 339 17.39 -15.30 18.44
N GLY A 340 16.20 -15.00 17.91
CA GLY A 340 15.13 -14.33 18.65
C GLY A 340 15.34 -12.85 18.92
N THR A 341 16.34 -12.20 18.29
CA THR A 341 16.61 -10.77 18.45
C THR A 341 16.71 -10.05 17.09
N ALA A 342 16.33 -8.77 17.06
CA ALA A 342 16.51 -7.89 15.92
C ALA A 342 17.10 -6.55 16.37
N SER A 343 18.08 -6.02 15.62
CA SER A 343 18.60 -4.67 15.86
C SER A 343 17.73 -3.64 15.17
N ILE A 344 17.21 -2.69 15.92
CA ILE A 344 16.31 -1.65 15.43
C ILE A 344 17.04 -0.32 15.40
N SER A 345 17.39 0.17 14.20
CA SER A 345 18.10 1.45 14.01
C SER A 345 17.36 2.37 13.04
N ASP A 346 17.00 1.85 11.89
CA ASP A 346 16.43 2.64 10.80
C ASP A 346 14.91 2.72 10.91
N HIS A 347 14.33 3.78 10.38
CA HIS A 347 12.88 3.90 10.23
C HIS A 347 12.45 3.06 9.03
N ARG A 348 11.97 1.86 9.27
CA ARG A 348 11.56 0.92 8.21
C ARG A 348 10.67 -0.22 8.72
N LEU A 349 10.19 -1.00 7.78
CA LEU A 349 9.57 -2.29 8.07
C LEU A 349 10.64 -3.34 8.42
N TYR A 350 10.36 -4.08 9.50
CA TYR A 350 11.14 -5.24 9.97
C TYR A 350 10.24 -6.49 9.96
N ASN A 351 10.67 -7.53 9.27
CA ASN A 351 10.01 -8.84 9.31
C ASN A 351 10.54 -9.61 10.52
N ILE A 352 9.71 -9.78 11.55
CA ILE A 352 10.10 -10.40 12.83
C ILE A 352 9.62 -11.84 12.98
N ILE A 353 8.52 -12.25 12.35
CA ILE A 353 8.03 -13.62 12.33
C ILE A 353 7.67 -13.99 10.89
N SER A 354 8.01 -15.24 10.51
CA SER A 354 7.62 -15.86 9.24
C SER A 354 7.41 -17.34 9.47
N SER A 355 6.21 -17.72 9.86
CA SER A 355 5.85 -19.11 10.17
C SER A 355 5.54 -19.92 8.89
N LYS A 356 5.67 -21.24 8.97
CA LYS A 356 5.38 -22.15 7.83
C LYS A 356 3.89 -22.16 7.48
N GLN A 357 3.04 -21.96 8.46
CA GLN A 357 1.58 -21.98 8.32
C GLN A 357 0.97 -20.86 9.14
N GLN A 358 -0.20 -20.39 8.69
CA GLN A 358 -1.00 -19.46 9.46
C GLN A 358 -1.47 -20.12 10.77
N GLY A 359 -1.43 -19.35 11.85
CA GLY A 359 -1.90 -19.77 13.15
C GLY A 359 -2.34 -18.60 14.02
N SER A 360 -2.99 -18.93 15.14
CA SER A 360 -3.26 -17.97 16.20
C SER A 360 -2.18 -18.12 17.28
N HIS A 361 -1.46 -17.04 17.52
CA HIS A 361 -0.29 -17.00 18.38
C HIS A 361 -0.30 -15.73 19.24
N THR A 362 0.63 -15.66 20.19
CA THR A 362 0.92 -14.43 20.93
C THR A 362 2.36 -14.03 20.68
N VAL A 363 2.58 -12.88 20.02
CA VAL A 363 3.91 -12.29 19.93
C VAL A 363 4.16 -11.38 21.13
N THR A 364 5.36 -11.48 21.70
CA THR A 364 5.85 -10.55 22.72
C THR A 364 7.16 -9.93 22.25
N ILE A 365 7.20 -8.60 22.21
CA ILE A 365 8.41 -7.82 21.94
C ILE A 365 8.89 -7.25 23.27
N ILE A 366 10.15 -7.48 23.61
CA ILE A 366 10.85 -6.86 24.75
C ILE A 366 11.82 -5.85 24.15
N ALA A 367 11.69 -4.58 24.53
CA ALA A 367 12.45 -3.49 23.96
C ALA A 367 13.14 -2.64 25.03
N HIS A 368 14.06 -1.77 24.62
CA HIS A 368 14.86 -0.87 25.43
C HIS A 368 14.53 0.60 25.11
N PRO A 369 14.97 1.58 25.94
CA PRO A 369 14.66 2.99 25.76
C PRO A 369 15.02 3.50 24.35
N GLY A 370 14.14 4.30 23.78
CA GLY A 370 14.32 4.84 22.43
C GLY A 370 13.71 3.97 21.32
N PHE A 371 13.29 2.75 21.62
CA PHE A 371 12.48 1.98 20.66
C PHE A 371 11.15 2.68 20.40
N GLN A 372 10.81 2.86 19.16
CA GLN A 372 9.58 3.51 18.69
C GLN A 372 8.89 2.59 17.67
N ILE A 373 7.61 2.36 17.85
CA ILE A 373 6.79 1.52 16.99
C ILE A 373 5.62 2.31 16.41
N TYR A 374 5.35 2.10 15.12
CA TYR A 374 4.31 2.78 14.35
C TYR A 374 3.13 1.86 14.07
N THR A 375 3.39 0.67 13.58
CA THR A 375 2.33 -0.31 13.27
C THR A 375 2.84 -1.76 13.34
N PHE A 376 1.89 -2.69 13.57
CA PHE A 376 2.01 -4.07 13.16
C PHE A 376 1.29 -4.27 11.84
N THR A 377 1.93 -4.98 10.90
CA THR A 377 1.32 -5.42 9.65
C THR A 377 1.59 -6.89 9.42
N PHE A 378 0.73 -7.57 8.68
CA PHE A 378 0.68 -9.02 8.63
C PHE A 378 0.72 -9.56 7.19
N GLY A 379 1.01 -10.89 7.06
CA GLY A 379 1.05 -11.55 5.78
C GLY A 379 0.84 -13.05 5.85
#